data_5bf19b463fb2aa036c029f86d5f2ee6d
#
_entry.id   5bf19b463fb2aa036c029f86d5f2ee6d
#
_cell.length_a   1.000
_cell.length_b   1.000
_cell.length_c   1.000
_cell.angle_alpha   90.00
_cell.angle_beta   90.00
_cell.angle_gamma   90.00
#
_symmetry.space_group_name_H-M   'P 1'
#
loop_
_entity.id
_entity.type
_entity.pdbx_description
1 polymer ?
#
loop_
_entity_poly.entity_id
_entity_poly.type
_entity_poly.pdbx_seq_one_letter_code
_entity_poly.pdbx_strand_id
1 'polypeptide(L)'
;MKRLINNTKLISALLLGVMASSCTKTFDEKIVLNNDFSGSSVVQVFLTTVGASRNYMHVDGKLVTGSLLNTTFSATTGYSASLFPAVGVGHYVPSGLRAFLLRDTLSTTTQQQLNFAQNLEAGVYYTTFAYDTITAIKQKTVRNTITVPVDNSCRIRFANFAYNGNANTPAVDIISLGKNEIVATNVRYTDVTDFIVHPSLLSGEGFQVRESGTSNILATTAATTLVPKRSYTIVYRGSHRATSGTSTRAVSVFVNY
;
A
#
# COMPACT_ATOMS: atom_id res chain seq x y z
N MET A 1 14.23 -64.49 -30.71
CA MET A 1 14.73 -63.09 -30.76
C MET A 1 13.83 -62.12 -31.56
N LYS A 2 13.22 -62.45 -32.69
CA LYS A 2 12.38 -61.51 -33.48
C LYS A 2 11.12 -61.04 -32.80
N ARG A 3 10.48 -61.80 -31.87
CA ARG A 3 9.26 -61.33 -31.16
C ARG A 3 9.52 -60.31 -30.03
N LEU A 4 10.69 -60.36 -29.39
CA LEU A 4 11.04 -59.37 -28.36
C LEU A 4 11.32 -57.99 -28.96
N ILE A 5 11.88 -57.91 -30.15
CA ILE A 5 12.22 -56.63 -30.82
C ILE A 5 10.96 -55.89 -31.28
N ASN A 6 9.89 -56.61 -31.64
CA ASN A 6 8.62 -55.99 -32.02
C ASN A 6 7.88 -55.38 -30.81
N ASN A 7 7.95 -56.04 -29.64
CA ASN A 7 7.28 -55.51 -28.44
C ASN A 7 7.97 -54.24 -27.89
N THR A 8 9.30 -54.15 -27.96
CA THR A 8 10.05 -52.95 -27.58
C THR A 8 9.75 -51.75 -28.46
N LYS A 9 9.59 -51.94 -29.76
CA LYS A 9 9.21 -50.89 -30.69
C LYS A 9 7.78 -50.42 -30.46
N LEU A 10 6.86 -51.31 -30.13
CA LEU A 10 5.48 -50.99 -29.79
C LEU A 10 5.36 -50.17 -28.48
N ILE A 11 6.12 -50.56 -27.49
CA ILE A 11 6.16 -49.85 -26.17
C ILE A 11 6.81 -48.46 -26.35
N SER A 12 7.87 -48.34 -27.15
CA SER A 12 8.49 -47.03 -27.43
C SER A 12 7.54 -46.09 -28.21
N ALA A 13 6.79 -46.63 -29.18
CA ALA A 13 5.80 -45.85 -29.91
C ALA A 13 4.63 -45.40 -29.03
N LEU A 14 4.19 -46.24 -28.08
CA LEU A 14 3.15 -45.91 -27.11
C LEU A 14 3.61 -44.83 -26.13
N LEU A 15 4.84 -44.91 -25.64
CA LEU A 15 5.45 -43.90 -24.77
C LEU A 15 5.61 -42.53 -25.47
N LEU A 16 6.03 -42.52 -26.74
CA LEU A 16 6.10 -41.29 -27.53
C LEU A 16 4.70 -40.66 -27.76
N GLY A 17 3.68 -41.49 -27.99
CA GLY A 17 2.31 -41.05 -28.16
C GLY A 17 1.73 -40.40 -26.92
N VAL A 18 2.03 -40.90 -25.72
CA VAL A 18 1.59 -40.35 -24.45
C VAL A 18 2.31 -39.04 -24.12
N MET A 19 3.59 -38.90 -24.50
CA MET A 19 4.31 -37.64 -24.30
C MET A 19 3.85 -36.54 -25.25
N ALA A 20 3.42 -36.87 -26.47
CA ALA A 20 2.88 -35.89 -27.42
C ALA A 20 1.45 -35.40 -27.06
N SER A 21 0.67 -36.20 -26.34
CA SER A 21 -0.67 -35.82 -25.90
C SER A 21 -0.68 -35.06 -24.56
N SER A 22 0.44 -35.01 -23.84
CA SER A 22 0.56 -34.35 -22.54
C SER A 22 0.80 -32.83 -22.65
N CYS A 23 1.10 -32.30 -23.83
CA CYS A 23 1.47 -30.89 -24.00
C CYS A 23 0.41 -30.01 -24.67
N THR A 24 -0.83 -30.47 -24.81
CA THR A 24 -1.91 -29.63 -25.37
C THR A 24 -3.00 -29.31 -24.35
N LYS A 25 -2.67 -29.17 -23.08
CA LYS A 25 -3.50 -28.29 -22.26
C LYS A 25 -3.13 -26.87 -22.62
N THR A 26 -3.85 -26.37 -23.58
CA THR A 26 -3.88 -24.97 -23.94
C THR A 26 -4.07 -24.13 -22.68
N PHE A 27 -2.99 -23.50 -22.24
CA PHE A 27 -3.03 -22.38 -21.31
C PHE A 27 -3.78 -21.18 -21.93
N ASP A 28 -4.22 -21.31 -23.18
CA ASP A 28 -4.87 -20.25 -23.95
C ASP A 28 -6.37 -20.09 -23.68
N GLU A 29 -6.99 -21.03 -23.01
CA GLU A 29 -8.38 -20.86 -22.62
C GLU A 29 -8.48 -20.21 -21.24
N LYS A 30 -8.75 -18.91 -21.23
CA LYS A 30 -9.27 -18.09 -20.12
C LYS A 30 -8.31 -17.24 -19.31
N ILE A 31 -7.19 -16.82 -19.84
CA ILE A 31 -6.71 -15.51 -19.41
C ILE A 31 -7.48 -14.48 -20.25
N VAL A 32 -8.67 -14.15 -19.84
CA VAL A 32 -9.32 -12.92 -20.29
C VAL A 32 -8.48 -11.79 -19.67
N LEU A 33 -7.47 -11.34 -20.41
CA LEU A 33 -6.78 -10.10 -20.12
C LEU A 33 -7.82 -9.00 -20.30
N ASN A 34 -8.57 -8.71 -19.25
CA ASN A 34 -9.40 -7.52 -19.25
C ASN A 34 -8.45 -6.32 -19.09
N ASN A 35 -7.92 -5.85 -20.20
CA ASN A 35 -7.02 -4.69 -20.26
C ASN A 35 -7.80 -3.37 -20.27
N ASP A 36 -9.11 -3.41 -20.23
CA ASP A 36 -9.94 -2.21 -20.14
C ASP A 36 -10.17 -1.84 -18.68
N PHE A 37 -9.34 -0.91 -18.20
CA PHE A 37 -9.51 -0.30 -16.88
C PHE A 37 -10.25 1.04 -16.93
N SER A 38 -10.82 1.42 -18.09
CA SER A 38 -11.50 2.71 -18.27
C SER A 38 -12.66 2.91 -17.30
N GLY A 39 -13.35 1.82 -16.92
CA GLY A 39 -14.40 1.81 -15.91
C GLY A 39 -13.91 1.61 -14.47
N SER A 40 -12.62 1.71 -14.20
CA SER A 40 -12.04 1.42 -12.88
C SER A 40 -11.34 2.65 -12.29
N SER A 41 -11.25 2.66 -10.98
CA SER A 41 -10.43 3.58 -10.18
C SER A 41 -9.22 2.83 -9.65
N VAL A 42 -8.19 3.55 -9.25
CA VAL A 42 -7.01 2.98 -8.60
C VAL A 42 -7.04 3.32 -7.11
N VAL A 43 -7.02 2.33 -6.24
CA VAL A 43 -7.11 2.50 -4.79
C VAL A 43 -5.89 1.91 -4.11
N GLN A 44 -5.20 2.74 -3.33
CA GLN A 44 -4.17 2.32 -2.36
C GLN A 44 -4.74 2.41 -0.95
N VAL A 45 -4.38 1.47 -0.09
CA VAL A 45 -4.74 1.52 1.34
C VAL A 45 -3.48 1.59 2.17
N PHE A 46 -3.40 2.55 3.07
CA PHE A 46 -2.29 2.72 3.99
C PHE A 46 -2.78 2.60 5.44
N LEU A 47 -2.20 1.63 6.16
CA LEU A 47 -2.56 1.37 7.56
C LEU A 47 -1.69 2.18 8.50
N THR A 48 -2.31 3.10 9.22
CA THR A 48 -1.67 3.88 10.30
C THR A 48 -2.24 3.54 11.67
N THR A 49 -3.15 2.58 11.74
CA THR A 49 -3.85 2.17 12.96
C THR A 49 -2.87 1.66 14.01
N VAL A 50 -2.92 2.26 15.20
CA VAL A 50 -2.07 1.86 16.33
C VAL A 50 -2.50 0.50 16.86
N GLY A 51 -1.55 -0.44 16.91
CA GLY A 51 -1.79 -1.81 17.36
C GLY A 51 -2.24 -2.78 16.26
N ALA A 52 -2.59 -2.31 15.06
CA ALA A 52 -2.89 -3.20 13.95
C ALA A 52 -1.63 -3.88 13.44
N SER A 53 -1.68 -5.21 13.32
CA SER A 53 -0.55 -6.00 12.84
C SER A 53 -0.79 -6.62 11.46
N ARG A 54 -2.04 -6.92 11.13
CA ARG A 54 -2.42 -7.67 9.92
C ARG A 54 -3.84 -7.31 9.53
N ASN A 55 -4.06 -7.07 8.24
CA ASN A 55 -5.41 -6.77 7.78
C ASN A 55 -5.69 -7.40 6.42
N TYR A 56 -6.92 -7.87 6.26
CA TYR A 56 -7.52 -8.18 4.97
C TYR A 56 -8.43 -7.05 4.54
N MET A 57 -8.34 -6.69 3.26
CA MET A 57 -9.31 -5.79 2.64
C MET A 57 -10.20 -6.57 1.68
N HIS A 58 -11.49 -6.31 1.79
CA HIS A 58 -12.50 -6.80 0.85
C HIS A 58 -13.15 -5.58 0.18
N VAL A 59 -13.48 -5.75 -1.08
CA VAL A 59 -14.29 -4.80 -1.84
C VAL A 59 -15.49 -5.55 -2.39
N ASP A 60 -16.70 -5.07 -2.12
CA ASP A 60 -17.96 -5.72 -2.48
C ASP A 60 -18.00 -7.22 -2.08
N GLY A 61 -17.49 -7.51 -0.88
CA GLY A 61 -17.42 -8.86 -0.32
C GLY A 61 -16.28 -9.74 -0.87
N LYS A 62 -15.54 -9.29 -1.89
CA LYS A 62 -14.42 -10.04 -2.47
C LYS A 62 -13.11 -9.64 -1.82
N LEU A 63 -12.30 -10.62 -1.42
CA LEU A 63 -10.96 -10.39 -0.90
C LEU A 63 -10.05 -9.83 -2.00
N VAL A 64 -9.45 -8.66 -1.77
CA VAL A 64 -8.55 -7.99 -2.73
C VAL A 64 -7.10 -7.95 -2.26
N THR A 65 -6.83 -8.12 -0.97
CA THR A 65 -5.48 -8.33 -0.43
C THR A 65 -5.08 -9.79 -0.63
N GLY A 66 -3.82 -10.03 -0.98
CA GLY A 66 -3.33 -11.35 -1.34
C GLY A 66 -3.71 -12.45 -0.34
N SER A 67 -3.87 -13.66 -0.85
CA SER A 67 -4.30 -14.82 -0.08
C SER A 67 -3.23 -15.28 0.91
N LEU A 68 -3.68 -15.91 2.01
CA LEU A 68 -2.85 -16.59 3.02
C LEU A 68 -2.08 -17.81 2.49
N LEU A 69 -1.89 -17.97 1.20
CA LEU A 69 -1.23 -19.17 0.65
C LEU A 69 0.24 -19.29 1.02
N ASN A 70 0.81 -18.32 1.72
CA ASN A 70 2.18 -18.45 2.20
C ASN A 70 2.20 -18.86 3.67
N THR A 71 2.45 -20.15 3.90
CA THR A 71 2.60 -20.75 5.23
C THR A 71 3.82 -20.22 6.01
N THR A 72 4.73 -19.51 5.36
CA THR A 72 5.88 -18.82 5.96
C THR A 72 5.57 -17.39 6.38
N PHE A 73 4.33 -17.00 6.35
CA PHE A 73 3.91 -15.66 6.77
C PHE A 73 4.13 -15.50 8.28
N SER A 74 5.22 -14.89 8.66
CA SER A 74 5.47 -14.52 10.05
C SER A 74 4.43 -13.53 10.53
N ALA A 75 3.90 -13.73 11.73
CA ALA A 75 3.00 -12.79 12.39
C ALA A 75 3.58 -11.37 12.51
N THR A 76 4.91 -11.24 12.40
CA THR A 76 5.64 -9.96 12.43
C THR A 76 5.71 -9.26 11.08
N THR A 77 5.42 -9.95 9.97
CA THR A 77 5.43 -9.39 8.61
C THR A 77 4.04 -9.09 8.07
N GLY A 78 3.03 -9.11 8.93
CA GLY A 78 1.69 -8.67 8.56
C GLY A 78 1.71 -7.25 7.98
N TYR A 79 0.71 -6.89 7.22
CA TYR A 79 0.54 -5.58 6.58
C TYR A 79 0.36 -4.44 7.60
N SER A 80 1.04 -4.51 8.75
CA SER A 80 1.03 -3.46 9.75
C SER A 80 1.74 -2.23 9.22
N ALA A 81 1.08 -1.10 9.22
CA ALA A 81 1.59 0.17 8.72
C ALA A 81 2.16 0.07 7.30
N SER A 82 1.62 -0.83 6.51
CA SER A 82 2.08 -1.12 5.16
C SER A 82 1.07 -0.62 4.15
N LEU A 83 1.62 -0.15 3.04
CA LEU A 83 0.87 0.18 1.85
C LEU A 83 0.37 -1.11 1.20
N PHE A 84 -0.87 -1.13 0.80
CA PHE A 84 -1.40 -2.18 -0.06
C PHE A 84 -1.95 -1.57 -1.37
N PRO A 85 -1.58 -2.10 -2.51
CA PRO A 85 -0.46 -3.02 -2.73
C PRO A 85 0.90 -2.40 -2.37
N ALA A 86 1.87 -3.24 -2.01
CA ALA A 86 3.17 -2.82 -1.48
C ALA A 86 4.03 -2.03 -2.49
N VAL A 87 3.74 -2.12 -3.76
CA VAL A 87 4.35 -1.33 -4.83
C VAL A 87 3.34 -0.34 -5.37
N GLY A 88 3.79 0.86 -5.74
CA GLY A 88 3.02 2.06 -6.06
C GLY A 88 1.98 1.99 -7.17
N VAL A 89 1.39 0.83 -7.45
CA VAL A 89 0.38 0.61 -8.50
C VAL A 89 -0.97 0.44 -7.87
N GLY A 90 -1.50 0.79 -6.93
CA GLY A 90 -2.86 0.61 -6.41
C GLY A 90 -3.64 -0.58 -6.96
N HIS A 91 -4.76 -0.88 -6.35
CA HIS A 91 -5.75 -1.84 -6.82
C HIS A 91 -6.68 -1.18 -7.81
N TYR A 92 -6.95 -1.87 -8.90
CA TYR A 92 -8.06 -1.51 -9.79
C TYR A 92 -9.38 -1.96 -9.16
N VAL A 93 -10.24 -1.01 -8.87
CA VAL A 93 -11.57 -1.23 -8.31
C VAL A 93 -12.58 -0.63 -9.29
N PRO A 94 -13.65 -1.33 -9.67
CA PRO A 94 -14.69 -0.77 -10.53
C PRO A 94 -15.20 0.55 -9.96
N SER A 95 -15.49 1.53 -10.82
CA SER A 95 -16.06 2.82 -10.40
C SER A 95 -17.48 2.67 -9.83
N GLY A 96 -17.99 3.75 -9.24
CA GLY A 96 -19.27 3.79 -8.56
C GLY A 96 -19.17 3.60 -7.05
N LEU A 97 -20.28 3.44 -6.39
CA LEU A 97 -20.34 3.19 -4.94
C LEU A 97 -19.86 1.78 -4.64
N ARG A 98 -18.81 1.66 -3.80
CA ARG A 98 -18.20 0.39 -3.41
C ARG A 98 -18.20 0.23 -1.90
N ALA A 99 -18.49 -0.97 -1.45
CA ALA A 99 -18.43 -1.34 -0.05
C ALA A 99 -17.03 -1.90 0.28
N PHE A 100 -16.38 -1.32 1.26
CA PHE A 100 -15.06 -1.73 1.75
C PHE A 100 -15.17 -2.33 3.13
N LEU A 101 -14.46 -3.43 3.36
CA LEU A 101 -14.28 -4.04 4.67
C LEU A 101 -12.81 -4.25 4.93
N LEU A 102 -12.30 -3.68 6.02
CA LEU A 102 -10.98 -3.94 6.56
C LEU A 102 -11.11 -4.69 7.87
N ARG A 103 -10.46 -5.84 8.01
CA ARG A 103 -10.48 -6.67 9.21
C ARG A 103 -9.16 -7.34 9.47
N ASP A 104 -8.89 -7.70 10.73
CA ASP A 104 -7.75 -8.54 11.09
C ASP A 104 -7.85 -9.91 10.37
N THR A 105 -6.70 -10.49 10.10
CA THR A 105 -6.59 -11.84 9.54
C THR A 105 -6.86 -12.93 10.58
N LEU A 106 -6.78 -12.60 11.86
CA LEU A 106 -7.08 -13.53 12.95
C LEU A 106 -8.58 -13.56 13.27
N SER A 107 -9.11 -14.75 13.50
CA SER A 107 -10.49 -14.93 13.96
C SER A 107 -10.68 -14.48 15.42
N THR A 108 -9.63 -14.59 16.23
CA THR A 108 -9.63 -14.15 17.63
C THR A 108 -8.84 -12.85 17.74
N THR A 109 -9.53 -11.75 17.62
CA THR A 109 -8.90 -10.42 17.65
C THR A 109 -9.78 -9.45 18.43
N THR A 110 -9.15 -8.44 19.05
CA THR A 110 -9.83 -7.28 19.62
C THR A 110 -9.99 -6.14 18.61
N GLN A 111 -9.42 -6.29 17.41
CA GLN A 111 -9.54 -5.28 16.37
C GLN A 111 -10.97 -5.22 15.85
N GLN A 112 -11.53 -4.04 15.84
CA GLN A 112 -12.81 -3.79 15.19
C GLN A 112 -12.68 -3.91 13.67
N GLN A 113 -13.74 -4.41 13.04
CA GLN A 113 -13.87 -4.36 11.60
C GLN A 113 -14.20 -2.93 11.16
N LEU A 114 -13.50 -2.43 10.16
CA LEU A 114 -13.81 -1.15 9.54
C LEU A 114 -14.62 -1.39 8.28
N ASN A 115 -15.89 -1.00 8.32
CA ASN A 115 -16.80 -1.03 7.17
C ASN A 115 -17.06 0.42 6.72
N PHE A 116 -16.90 0.68 5.44
CA PHE A 116 -17.24 1.97 4.85
C PHE A 116 -17.64 1.83 3.38
N ALA A 117 -18.34 2.83 2.88
CA ALA A 117 -18.65 2.93 1.46
C ALA A 117 -17.96 4.15 0.86
N GLN A 118 -17.46 4.01 -0.35
CA GLN A 118 -16.80 5.07 -1.09
C GLN A 118 -17.31 5.11 -2.52
N ASN A 119 -17.71 6.28 -2.98
CA ASN A 119 -18.00 6.50 -4.39
C ASN A 119 -16.68 6.78 -5.12
N LEU A 120 -16.39 5.95 -6.12
CA LEU A 120 -15.16 5.98 -6.89
C LEU A 120 -15.44 6.46 -8.32
N GLU A 121 -14.68 7.43 -8.80
CA GLU A 121 -14.77 7.92 -10.17
C GLU A 121 -13.80 7.15 -11.07
N ALA A 122 -14.23 6.79 -12.28
CA ALA A 122 -13.39 6.10 -13.26
C ALA A 122 -12.13 6.92 -13.60
N GLY A 123 -11.00 6.24 -13.72
CA GLY A 123 -9.70 6.84 -14.03
C GLY A 123 -9.06 7.63 -12.89
N VAL A 124 -9.69 7.67 -11.71
CA VAL A 124 -9.20 8.45 -10.57
C VAL A 124 -8.41 7.57 -9.61
N TYR A 125 -7.34 8.12 -9.07
CA TYR A 125 -6.50 7.51 -8.04
C TYR A 125 -6.96 7.93 -6.64
N TYR A 126 -7.05 6.99 -5.73
CA TYR A 126 -7.43 7.23 -4.34
C TYR A 126 -6.40 6.60 -3.38
N THR A 127 -6.19 7.27 -2.25
CA THR A 127 -5.52 6.68 -1.10
C THR A 127 -6.47 6.67 0.09
N THR A 128 -6.72 5.51 0.66
CA THR A 128 -7.47 5.34 1.90
C THR A 128 -6.52 5.12 3.04
N PHE A 129 -6.57 5.98 4.05
CA PHE A 129 -5.86 5.82 5.31
C PHE A 129 -6.80 5.19 6.33
N ALA A 130 -6.40 4.06 6.91
CA ALA A 130 -7.04 3.52 8.09
C ALA A 130 -6.22 3.97 9.31
N TYR A 131 -6.84 4.64 10.25
CA TYR A 131 -6.14 5.33 11.34
C TYR A 131 -6.84 5.18 12.68
N ASP A 132 -6.28 5.78 13.74
CA ASP A 132 -6.69 5.70 15.12
C ASP A 132 -6.22 4.38 15.79
N THR A 133 -7.02 3.75 16.63
CA THR A 133 -6.67 2.51 17.34
C THR A 133 -7.41 1.30 16.79
N ILE A 134 -6.92 0.10 17.10
CA ILE A 134 -7.58 -1.15 16.67
C ILE A 134 -9.01 -1.30 17.19
N THR A 135 -9.35 -0.64 18.32
CA THR A 135 -10.68 -0.69 18.94
C THR A 135 -11.60 0.43 18.46
N ALA A 136 -11.09 1.38 17.68
CA ALA A 136 -11.84 2.53 17.17
C ALA A 136 -11.32 2.97 15.79
N ILE A 137 -11.14 2.02 14.89
CA ILE A 137 -10.58 2.28 13.56
C ILE A 137 -11.46 3.25 12.79
N LYS A 138 -10.82 4.25 12.20
CA LYS A 138 -11.43 5.24 11.31
C LYS A 138 -10.78 5.18 9.94
N GLN A 139 -11.43 5.78 8.95
CA GLN A 139 -10.87 5.91 7.62
C GLN A 139 -10.93 7.36 7.12
N LYS A 140 -9.99 7.68 6.24
CA LYS A 140 -10.04 8.88 5.41
C LYS A 140 -9.58 8.49 4.01
N THR A 141 -10.46 8.65 3.04
CA THR A 141 -10.12 8.46 1.62
C THR A 141 -9.89 9.81 0.97
N VAL A 142 -8.78 9.93 0.28
CA VAL A 142 -8.41 11.15 -0.46
C VAL A 142 -8.23 10.83 -1.94
N ARG A 143 -8.74 11.73 -2.77
CA ARG A 143 -8.49 11.73 -4.20
C ARG A 143 -7.05 12.17 -4.45
N ASN A 144 -6.35 11.48 -5.32
CA ASN A 144 -4.98 11.81 -5.71
C ASN A 144 -5.01 12.51 -7.08
N THR A 145 -4.70 13.78 -7.11
CA THR A 145 -4.45 14.50 -8.37
C THR A 145 -3.02 14.21 -8.81
N ILE A 146 -2.86 13.14 -9.61
CA ILE A 146 -1.56 12.75 -10.13
C ILE A 146 -1.23 13.59 -11.34
N THR A 147 -0.18 14.41 -11.23
CA THR A 147 0.39 15.14 -12.35
C THR A 147 1.85 14.74 -12.48
N VAL A 148 2.20 14.12 -13.60
CA VAL A 148 3.58 13.73 -13.88
C VAL A 148 4.39 14.98 -14.23
N PRO A 149 5.50 15.28 -13.52
CA PRO A 149 6.38 16.38 -13.86
C PRO A 149 6.96 16.23 -15.26
N VAL A 150 7.07 17.34 -16.00
CA VAL A 150 7.69 17.36 -17.33
C VAL A 150 9.22 17.34 -17.27
N ASP A 151 9.78 17.79 -16.15
CA ASP A 151 11.20 17.81 -15.84
C ASP A 151 11.62 16.57 -15.01
N ASN A 152 12.82 16.59 -14.46
CA ASN A 152 13.35 15.53 -13.58
C ASN A 152 12.97 15.72 -12.10
N SER A 153 11.96 16.51 -11.79
CA SER A 153 11.43 16.60 -10.44
C SER A 153 10.53 15.41 -10.09
N CYS A 154 10.18 15.28 -8.83
CA CYS A 154 9.12 14.44 -8.31
C CYS A 154 8.05 15.30 -7.62
N ARG A 155 6.98 14.69 -7.17
CA ARG A 155 5.97 15.33 -6.34
C ARG A 155 5.91 14.67 -5.00
N ILE A 156 5.76 15.47 -3.95
CA ILE A 156 5.60 14.98 -2.58
C ILE A 156 4.38 15.63 -1.94
N ARG A 157 3.74 14.91 -1.04
CA ARG A 157 2.73 15.44 -0.12
C ARG A 157 2.91 14.83 1.25
N PHE A 158 2.25 15.41 2.25
CA PHE A 158 2.38 15.01 3.64
C PHE A 158 1.03 14.61 4.22
N ALA A 159 1.07 13.63 5.14
CA ALA A 159 -0.10 13.16 5.86
C ALA A 159 0.25 12.97 7.35
N ASN A 160 -0.59 13.46 8.24
CA ASN A 160 -0.41 13.29 9.67
C ASN A 160 -1.51 12.40 10.25
N PHE A 161 -1.16 11.18 10.59
CA PHE A 161 -2.03 10.20 11.25
C PHE A 161 -1.43 9.66 12.55
N ALA A 162 -0.52 10.40 13.18
CA ALA A 162 0.03 10.00 14.47
C ALA A 162 -0.99 10.20 15.58
N TYR A 163 -1.45 9.11 16.15
CA TYR A 163 -2.48 9.10 17.20
C TYR A 163 -1.97 9.57 18.57
N ASN A 164 -2.70 10.43 19.25
CA ASN A 164 -2.32 10.96 20.57
C ASN A 164 -3.38 10.70 21.65
N GLY A 165 -4.07 9.58 21.60
CA GLY A 165 -5.17 9.30 22.53
C GLY A 165 -6.32 10.29 22.33
N ASN A 166 -6.99 10.62 23.42
CA ASN A 166 -8.09 11.60 23.42
C ASN A 166 -7.59 13.06 23.47
N ALA A 167 -6.27 13.26 23.54
CA ALA A 167 -5.68 14.60 23.50
C ALA A 167 -5.49 15.06 22.05
N ASN A 168 -5.59 16.35 21.83
CA ASN A 168 -5.26 16.91 20.53
C ASN A 168 -3.81 16.59 20.18
N THR A 169 -3.60 15.94 19.05
CA THR A 169 -2.26 15.77 18.50
C THR A 169 -1.76 17.12 18.03
N PRO A 170 -0.56 17.57 18.48
CA PRO A 170 0.01 18.80 17.98
C PRO A 170 0.15 18.75 16.46
N ALA A 171 -0.03 19.89 15.81
CA ALA A 171 0.33 20.02 14.42
C ALA A 171 1.85 19.85 14.23
N VAL A 172 2.25 19.46 13.06
CA VAL A 172 3.67 19.17 12.76
C VAL A 172 4.16 19.96 11.57
N ASP A 173 5.44 20.28 11.60
CA ASP A 173 6.19 20.81 10.46
C ASP A 173 7.07 19.71 9.88
N ILE A 174 7.24 19.71 8.56
CA ILE A 174 8.02 18.72 7.85
C ILE A 174 9.22 19.41 7.21
N ILE A 175 10.40 18.87 7.49
CA ILE A 175 11.67 19.36 6.98
C ILE A 175 12.24 18.35 5.99
N SER A 176 12.61 18.82 4.79
CA SER A 176 13.45 18.07 3.87
C SER A 176 14.88 18.21 4.34
N LEU A 177 15.53 17.10 4.64
CA LEU A 177 16.92 17.09 5.09
C LEU A 177 17.88 17.33 3.92
N GLY A 178 17.56 16.84 2.73
CA GLY A 178 18.36 17.06 1.54
C GLY A 178 18.37 18.50 1.07
N LYS A 179 17.28 19.24 1.29
CA LYS A 179 17.18 20.68 0.98
C LYS A 179 17.48 21.57 2.19
N ASN A 180 17.44 21.01 3.39
CA ASN A 180 17.53 21.74 4.66
C ASN A 180 16.50 22.88 4.76
N GLU A 181 15.25 22.59 4.34
CA GLU A 181 14.15 23.56 4.39
C GLU A 181 12.85 22.93 4.90
N ILE A 182 11.96 23.78 5.42
CA ILE A 182 10.61 23.37 5.78
C ILE A 182 9.79 23.24 4.50
N VAL A 183 9.24 22.06 4.24
CA VAL A 183 8.45 21.73 3.03
C VAL A 183 6.95 21.66 3.30
N ALA A 184 6.55 21.57 4.56
CA ALA A 184 5.15 21.75 5.00
C ALA A 184 5.10 22.23 6.44
N THR A 185 4.11 23.05 6.76
CA THR A 185 3.92 23.63 8.10
C THR A 185 2.52 23.34 8.63
N ASN A 186 2.38 23.24 9.93
CA ASN A 186 1.10 23.16 10.63
C ASN A 186 0.17 22.04 10.10
N VAL A 187 0.75 20.87 9.75
CA VAL A 187 -0.01 19.70 9.29
C VAL A 187 -0.69 19.07 10.50
N ARG A 188 -2.01 19.23 10.61
CA ARG A 188 -2.80 18.77 11.73
C ARG A 188 -3.10 17.27 11.64
N TYR A 189 -3.52 16.69 12.76
CA TYR A 189 -3.99 15.30 12.77
C TYR A 189 -5.10 15.07 11.75
N THR A 190 -4.96 14.03 10.96
CA THR A 190 -5.77 13.64 9.79
C THR A 190 -5.63 14.52 8.55
N ASP A 191 -4.79 15.54 8.55
CA ASP A 191 -4.54 16.31 7.33
C ASP A 191 -3.73 15.51 6.32
N VAL A 192 -4.09 15.70 5.06
CA VAL A 192 -3.33 15.26 3.89
C VAL A 192 -3.20 16.47 2.98
N THR A 193 -1.97 16.91 2.75
CA THR A 193 -1.71 18.11 1.93
C THR A 193 -1.85 17.80 0.44
N ASP A 194 -1.88 18.85 -0.37
CA ASP A 194 -1.72 18.71 -1.80
C ASP A 194 -0.29 18.32 -2.18
N PHE A 195 -0.13 17.79 -3.40
CA PHE A 195 1.18 17.48 -3.94
C PHE A 195 1.93 18.76 -4.33
N ILE A 196 3.15 18.90 -3.86
CA ILE A 196 4.08 19.97 -4.24
C ILE A 196 5.22 19.40 -5.08
N VAL A 197 5.84 20.25 -5.89
CA VAL A 197 7.06 19.90 -6.65
C VAL A 197 8.24 19.80 -5.70
N HIS A 198 9.05 18.75 -5.87
CA HIS A 198 10.27 18.51 -5.11
C HIS A 198 11.37 17.98 -6.04
N PRO A 199 12.63 18.38 -5.85
CA PRO A 199 13.73 17.79 -6.59
C PRO A 199 13.77 16.27 -6.38
N SER A 200 14.06 15.50 -7.43
CA SER A 200 14.38 14.10 -7.23
C SER A 200 15.80 13.98 -6.69
N LEU A 201 15.94 13.27 -5.58
CA LEU A 201 17.22 13.05 -4.92
C LEU A 201 17.54 11.55 -4.92
N LEU A 202 18.28 11.13 -5.94
CA LEU A 202 18.69 9.72 -6.11
C LEU A 202 19.67 9.26 -5.03
N SER A 203 20.41 10.21 -4.44
CA SER A 203 21.28 9.95 -3.29
C SER A 203 20.54 9.67 -1.99
N GLY A 204 19.24 9.87 -2.00
CA GLY A 204 18.37 9.69 -0.86
C GLY A 204 17.93 11.00 -0.21
N GLU A 205 16.61 11.10 0.05
CA GLU A 205 15.97 12.21 0.78
C GLU A 205 15.52 11.71 2.15
N GLY A 206 15.85 12.44 3.19
CA GLY A 206 15.32 12.24 4.53
C GLY A 206 14.28 13.30 4.86
N PHE A 207 13.23 12.89 5.57
CA PHE A 207 12.24 13.83 6.08
C PHE A 207 12.22 13.80 7.60
N GLN A 208 12.26 14.96 8.21
CA GLN A 208 12.17 15.13 9.64
C GLN A 208 10.84 15.79 10.01
N VAL A 209 10.13 15.21 10.95
CA VAL A 209 8.89 15.74 11.51
C VAL A 209 9.22 16.43 12.84
N ARG A 210 8.79 17.67 12.99
CA ARG A 210 8.91 18.46 14.21
C ARG A 210 7.53 18.90 14.71
N GLU A 211 7.43 19.16 15.99
CA GLU A 211 6.26 19.85 16.53
C GLU A 211 6.23 21.27 15.95
N SER A 212 5.06 21.68 15.45
CA SER A 212 4.92 22.91 14.68
C SER A 212 5.35 24.13 15.48
N GLY A 213 6.15 24.98 14.85
CA GLY A 213 6.70 26.20 15.47
C GLY A 213 7.84 25.94 16.47
N THR A 214 8.34 24.70 16.59
CA THR A 214 9.43 24.37 17.52
C THR A 214 10.58 23.66 16.81
N SER A 215 11.71 23.51 17.52
CA SER A 215 12.81 22.66 17.08
C SER A 215 12.72 21.20 17.57
N ASN A 216 11.64 20.83 18.27
CA ASN A 216 11.46 19.50 18.84
C ASN A 216 11.26 18.44 17.74
N ILE A 217 12.23 17.57 17.58
CA ILE A 217 12.21 16.49 16.58
C ILE A 217 11.36 15.34 17.11
N LEU A 218 10.29 15.00 16.38
CA LEU A 218 9.40 13.91 16.72
C LEU A 218 9.80 12.59 16.06
N ALA A 219 10.14 12.64 14.78
CA ALA A 219 10.56 11.46 14.03
C ALA A 219 11.38 11.87 12.79
N THR A 220 12.17 10.93 12.27
CA THR A 220 12.95 11.13 11.04
C THR A 220 12.86 9.86 10.20
N THR A 221 12.75 9.99 8.88
CA THR A 221 12.86 8.83 7.98
C THR A 221 14.31 8.44 7.80
N ALA A 222 14.56 7.17 7.46
CA ALA A 222 15.76 6.81 6.72
C ALA A 222 15.76 7.50 5.34
N ALA A 223 16.94 7.64 4.74
CA ALA A 223 17.06 8.20 3.40
C ALA A 223 16.27 7.35 2.40
N THR A 224 15.42 8.00 1.61
CA THR A 224 14.58 7.37 0.60
C THR A 224 14.94 7.94 -0.77
N THR A 225 15.16 7.08 -1.75
CA THR A 225 15.39 7.51 -3.13
C THR A 225 14.10 8.07 -3.73
N LEU A 226 14.12 9.33 -4.11
CA LEU A 226 13.03 9.99 -4.83
C LEU A 226 13.33 9.96 -6.33
N VAL A 227 12.65 9.07 -7.03
CA VAL A 227 12.81 8.88 -8.48
C VAL A 227 12.07 10.00 -9.24
N PRO A 228 12.65 10.54 -10.33
CA PRO A 228 12.00 11.54 -11.17
C PRO A 228 10.61 11.11 -11.64
N LYS A 229 9.74 12.09 -11.87
CA LYS A 229 8.38 11.92 -12.43
C LYS A 229 7.42 11.09 -11.59
N ARG A 230 7.78 10.74 -10.36
CA ARG A 230 6.93 10.02 -9.43
C ARG A 230 6.30 10.93 -8.39
N SER A 231 5.23 10.43 -7.79
CA SER A 231 4.53 11.10 -6.68
C SER A 231 4.63 10.26 -5.41
N TYR A 232 4.96 10.91 -4.29
CA TYR A 232 5.19 10.26 -3.01
C TYR A 232 4.30 10.87 -1.92
N THR A 233 3.85 10.04 -1.00
CA THR A 233 3.24 10.49 0.25
C THR A 233 4.16 10.16 1.42
N ILE A 234 4.46 11.18 2.22
CA ILE A 234 5.20 11.08 3.47
C ILE A 234 4.19 11.09 4.61
N VAL A 235 4.16 10.03 5.42
CA VAL A 235 3.16 9.85 6.47
C VAL A 235 3.81 9.84 7.84
N TYR A 236 3.44 10.77 8.70
CA TYR A 236 3.72 10.71 10.13
C TYR A 236 2.66 9.84 10.80
N ARG A 237 3.05 8.75 11.45
CA ARG A 237 2.17 7.70 11.94
C ARG A 237 2.61 7.10 13.28
N GLY A 238 1.80 6.20 13.81
CA GLY A 238 2.02 5.53 15.08
C GLY A 238 1.42 6.30 16.25
N SER A 239 1.81 5.98 17.47
CA SER A 239 1.39 6.75 18.65
C SER A 239 2.33 7.93 18.84
N HIS A 240 1.80 9.15 18.82
CA HIS A 240 2.58 10.39 18.96
C HIS A 240 3.47 10.39 20.20
N ARG A 241 3.01 9.78 21.30
CA ARG A 241 3.73 9.70 22.57
C ARG A 241 4.70 8.55 22.68
N ALA A 242 4.59 7.53 21.83
CA ALA A 242 5.43 6.35 21.92
C ALA A 242 6.78 6.57 21.22
N THR A 243 7.86 6.44 21.97
CA THR A 243 9.25 6.54 21.49
C THR A 243 9.91 5.17 21.31
N SER A 244 9.23 4.09 21.69
CA SER A 244 9.70 2.72 21.58
C SER A 244 8.54 1.74 21.42
N GLY A 245 8.84 0.49 21.03
CA GLY A 245 7.85 -0.56 20.85
C GLY A 245 7.16 -0.54 19.48
N THR A 246 6.16 -1.42 19.30
CA THR A 246 5.48 -1.64 18.01
C THR A 246 4.62 -0.47 17.55
N SER A 247 4.22 0.39 18.46
CA SER A 247 3.40 1.58 18.17
C SER A 247 4.20 2.87 18.11
N THR A 248 5.53 2.78 18.05
CA THR A 248 6.42 3.95 18.00
C THR A 248 6.01 4.91 16.88
N ARG A 249 6.04 6.20 17.19
CA ARG A 249 5.88 7.23 16.17
C ARG A 249 6.98 7.13 15.12
N ALA A 250 6.61 7.22 13.86
CA ALA A 250 7.53 7.05 12.75
C ALA A 250 7.07 7.86 11.53
N VAL A 251 8.00 8.06 10.61
CA VAL A 251 7.69 8.60 9.28
C VAL A 251 7.88 7.50 8.26
N SER A 252 6.89 7.32 7.39
CA SER A 252 6.95 6.38 6.28
C SER A 252 6.79 7.12 4.96
N VAL A 253 7.43 6.63 3.93
CA VAL A 253 7.31 7.16 2.57
C VAL A 253 6.81 6.06 1.66
N PHE A 254 5.83 6.38 0.82
CA PHE A 254 5.36 5.45 -0.20
C PHE A 254 5.07 6.17 -1.52
N VAL A 255 5.10 5.40 -2.60
CA VAL A 255 4.84 5.87 -3.96
C VAL A 255 3.34 5.83 -4.25
N ASN A 256 2.79 6.90 -4.80
CA ASN A 256 1.41 6.94 -5.29
C ASN A 256 1.32 6.67 -6.79
N TYR A 257 2.38 7.00 -7.52
CA TYR A 257 2.46 6.84 -8.97
C TYR A 257 3.92 6.72 -9.40
#